data_7d1e02076bc0869d24c4bb4fb2e00574
#
_entry.id   7d1e02076bc0869d24c4bb4fb2e00574
#
_cell.length_a   1.000
_cell.length_b   1.000
_cell.length_c   1.000
_cell.angle_alpha   90.00
_cell.angle_beta   90.00
_cell.angle_gamma   90.00
#
_symmetry.space_group_name_H-M   'P 1'
#
loop_
_entity.id
_entity.type
_entity.pdbx_description
1 polymer ?
#
loop_
_entity_poly.entity_id
_entity_poly.type
_entity_poly.pdbx_seq_one_letter_code
_entity_poly.pdbx_strand_id
1 'polypeptide(L)'
;AVGQGAVGIECRLDDARTRELLAALNHHETALRVTAERAMNTRLEGGCQVPIGSYAELIDGEIWLRALVGAPDGSLIIRGERRGAPQDAEQMGISLAEELLNNGAREILAEVYNGDAPA
;
A
#
# COMPACT_ATOMS: atom_id res chain seq x y z
N ALA A 1 -2.75 -8.22 -1.63
CA ALA A 1 -3.11 -7.00 -2.38
C ALA A 1 -3.42 -5.86 -1.42
N VAL A 2 -3.10 -4.65 -1.83
CA VAL A 2 -3.35 -3.44 -1.04
C VAL A 2 -4.85 -3.22 -0.84
N GLY A 3 -5.27 -2.96 0.40
CA GLY A 3 -6.68 -2.70 0.71
C GLY A 3 -7.59 -3.90 0.58
N GLN A 4 -7.04 -5.10 0.56
CA GLN A 4 -7.82 -6.32 0.41
C GLN A 4 -8.83 -6.47 1.56
N GLY A 5 -10.08 -6.68 1.21
CA GLY A 5 -11.17 -6.79 2.17
C GLY A 5 -11.75 -5.46 2.63
N ALA A 6 -11.19 -4.33 2.22
CA ALA A 6 -11.72 -3.02 2.53
C ALA A 6 -12.71 -2.57 1.44
N VAL A 7 -13.85 -2.03 1.85
CA VAL A 7 -14.84 -1.48 0.93
C VAL A 7 -14.64 0.02 0.83
N GLY A 8 -14.43 0.51 -0.38
CA GLY A 8 -14.30 1.94 -0.66
C GLY A 8 -15.58 2.49 -1.27
N ILE A 9 -15.97 3.69 -0.86
CA ILE A 9 -17.15 4.37 -1.40
C ILE A 9 -16.71 5.70 -1.98
N GLU A 10 -17.07 5.96 -3.23
CA GLU A 10 -16.76 7.20 -3.92
C GLU A 10 -17.96 8.14 -3.95
N CYS A 11 -17.69 9.42 -3.86
CA CYS A 11 -18.71 10.46 -4.08
C CYS A 11 -18.04 11.68 -4.72
N ARG A 12 -18.84 12.63 -5.18
CA ARG A 12 -18.29 13.88 -5.71
C ARG A 12 -17.68 14.70 -4.60
N LEU A 13 -16.54 15.32 -4.88
CA LEU A 13 -15.78 16.08 -3.90
C LEU A 13 -16.57 17.30 -3.37
N ASP A 14 -17.41 17.90 -4.21
CA ASP A 14 -18.21 19.08 -3.89
C ASP A 14 -19.59 18.75 -3.27
N ASP A 15 -19.92 17.46 -3.10
CA ASP A 15 -21.16 17.02 -2.49
C ASP A 15 -20.99 16.88 -0.97
N ALA A 16 -21.06 18.01 -0.27
CA ALA A 16 -20.84 18.06 1.17
C ALA A 16 -21.83 17.19 1.95
N ARG A 17 -23.08 17.12 1.52
CA ARG A 17 -24.10 16.31 2.22
C ARG A 17 -23.79 14.82 2.13
N THR A 18 -23.45 14.33 0.94
CA THR A 18 -23.09 12.92 0.75
C THR A 18 -21.84 12.58 1.53
N ARG A 19 -20.83 13.45 1.52
CA ARG A 19 -19.60 13.25 2.28
C ARG A 19 -19.87 13.15 3.78
N GLU A 20 -20.75 13.99 4.30
CA GLU A 20 -21.13 13.97 5.72
C GLU A 20 -21.84 12.66 6.08
N LEU A 21 -22.75 12.19 5.24
CA LEU A 21 -23.45 10.92 5.43
C LEU A 21 -22.49 9.74 5.38
N LEU A 22 -21.56 9.73 4.43
CA LEU A 22 -20.57 8.65 4.27
C LEU A 22 -19.56 8.64 5.39
N ALA A 23 -19.24 9.78 5.99
CA ALA A 23 -18.31 9.86 7.10
C ALA A 23 -18.73 8.99 8.30
N ALA A 24 -20.06 8.82 8.48
CA ALA A 24 -20.58 7.96 9.54
C ALA A 24 -20.27 6.48 9.31
N LEU A 25 -19.99 6.07 8.07
CA LEU A 25 -19.63 4.70 7.72
C LEU A 25 -18.13 4.45 7.77
N ASN A 26 -17.32 5.49 7.93
CA ASN A 26 -15.87 5.33 7.92
C ASN A 26 -15.41 4.52 9.14
N HIS A 27 -14.65 3.46 8.87
CA HIS A 27 -14.03 2.64 9.90
C HIS A 27 -12.61 3.13 10.12
N HIS A 28 -12.39 3.86 11.21
CA HIS A 28 -11.13 4.56 11.47
C HIS A 28 -9.90 3.65 11.43
N GLU A 29 -9.97 2.49 12.08
CA GLU A 29 -8.85 1.54 12.09
C GLU A 29 -8.52 1.02 10.70
N THR A 30 -9.54 0.70 9.89
CA THR A 30 -9.35 0.27 8.51
C THR A 30 -8.73 1.40 7.69
N ALA A 31 -9.19 2.64 7.88
CA ALA A 31 -8.63 3.79 7.18
C ALA A 31 -7.14 3.98 7.47
N LEU A 32 -6.73 3.81 8.72
CA LEU A 32 -5.32 3.91 9.10
C LEU A 32 -4.47 2.82 8.44
N ARG A 33 -4.94 1.58 8.47
CA ARG A 33 -4.23 0.44 7.86
C ARG A 33 -4.11 0.63 6.35
N VAL A 34 -5.20 0.98 5.70
CA VAL A 34 -5.23 1.17 4.25
C VAL A 34 -4.37 2.38 3.83
N THR A 35 -4.32 3.43 4.65
CA THR A 35 -3.45 4.59 4.38
C THR A 35 -1.98 4.16 4.30
N ALA A 36 -1.51 3.33 5.24
CA ALA A 36 -0.14 2.82 5.22
C ALA A 36 0.12 1.95 3.98
N GLU A 37 -0.79 1.03 3.67
CA GLU A 37 -0.66 0.15 2.52
C GLU A 37 -0.66 0.92 1.19
N ARG A 38 -1.55 1.89 1.05
CA ARG A 38 -1.64 2.71 -0.16
C ARG A 38 -0.43 3.61 -0.36
N ALA A 39 0.07 4.20 0.71
CA ALA A 39 1.26 5.06 0.63
C ALA A 39 2.45 4.27 0.11
N MET A 40 2.63 3.04 0.62
CA MET A 40 3.67 2.14 0.14
C MET A 40 3.47 1.79 -1.34
N ASN A 41 2.26 1.37 -1.69
CA ASN A 41 1.94 0.95 -3.06
C ASN A 41 2.12 2.11 -4.05
N THR A 42 1.68 3.30 -3.70
CA THR A 42 1.84 4.50 -4.54
C THR A 42 3.31 4.82 -4.76
N ARG A 43 4.12 4.76 -3.71
CA ARG A 43 5.56 5.05 -3.83
C ARG A 43 6.28 4.01 -4.69
N LEU A 44 5.83 2.75 -4.66
CA LEU A 44 6.34 1.68 -5.52
C LEU A 44 5.75 1.75 -6.95
N GLU A 45 4.77 2.63 -7.17
CA GLU A 45 4.04 2.75 -8.44
C GLU A 45 3.36 1.44 -8.85
N GLY A 46 2.84 0.71 -7.84
CA GLY A 46 2.22 -0.58 -8.04
C GLY A 46 0.83 -0.51 -8.68
N GLY A 47 0.60 -1.36 -9.68
CA GLY A 47 -0.72 -1.64 -10.22
C GLY A 47 -1.11 -3.08 -9.92
N CYS A 48 -2.27 -3.50 -10.39
CA CYS A 48 -2.79 -4.86 -10.14
C CYS A 48 -1.91 -5.97 -10.70
N GLN A 49 -1.08 -5.67 -11.70
CA GLN A 49 -0.21 -6.63 -12.38
C GLN A 49 1.19 -6.68 -11.79
N VAL A 50 1.49 -5.80 -10.85
CA VAL A 50 2.82 -5.73 -10.23
C VAL A 50 2.84 -6.67 -9.03
N PRO A 51 3.90 -7.50 -8.86
CA PRO A 51 3.96 -8.49 -7.79
C PRO A 51 4.33 -7.85 -6.44
N ILE A 52 3.43 -7.02 -5.93
CA ILE A 52 3.56 -6.32 -4.66
C ILE A 52 2.45 -6.78 -3.73
N GLY A 53 2.83 -7.13 -2.50
CA GLY A 53 1.89 -7.40 -1.43
C GLY A 53 2.19 -6.51 -0.24
N SER A 54 1.15 -6.00 0.40
CA SER A 54 1.29 -5.27 1.65
C SER A 54 0.11 -5.57 2.56
N TYR A 55 0.39 -5.55 3.85
CA TYR A 55 -0.61 -5.81 4.87
C TYR A 55 -0.27 -5.04 6.14
N ALA A 56 -1.22 -4.26 6.60
CA ALA A 56 -1.09 -3.48 7.83
C ALA A 56 -2.08 -3.97 8.87
N GLU A 57 -1.61 -4.10 10.11
CA GLU A 57 -2.44 -4.45 11.27
C GLU A 57 -2.28 -3.39 12.35
N LEU A 58 -3.34 -3.19 13.15
CA LEU A 58 -3.25 -2.41 14.38
C LEU A 58 -3.07 -3.38 15.54
N ILE A 59 -1.94 -3.27 16.22
CA ILE A 59 -1.59 -4.13 17.36
C ILE A 59 -1.11 -3.23 18.50
N ASP A 60 -1.78 -3.29 19.65
CA ASP A 60 -1.44 -2.52 20.83
C ASP A 60 -1.32 -1.00 20.57
N GLY A 61 -2.19 -0.48 19.69
CA GLY A 61 -2.22 0.94 19.35
C GLY A 61 -1.18 1.38 18.33
N GLU A 62 -0.38 0.45 17.80
CA GLU A 62 0.59 0.73 16.76
C GLU A 62 0.20 0.08 15.44
N ILE A 63 0.62 0.69 14.33
CA ILE A 63 0.52 0.05 13.00
C ILE A 63 1.74 -0.83 12.80
N TRP A 64 1.50 -2.08 12.39
CA TRP A 64 2.54 -2.98 11.92
C TRP A 64 2.32 -3.22 10.43
N LEU A 65 3.14 -2.57 9.61
CA LEU A 65 3.09 -2.67 8.15
C LEU A 65 4.12 -3.67 7.66
N ARG A 66 3.68 -4.66 6.89
CA ARG A 66 4.55 -5.64 6.24
C ARG A 66 4.35 -5.56 4.75
N ALA A 67 5.42 -5.75 4.00
CA ALA A 67 5.36 -5.68 2.55
C ALA A 67 6.35 -6.62 1.89
N LEU A 68 6.05 -6.99 0.66
CA LEU A 68 6.97 -7.75 -0.17
C LEU A 68 6.84 -7.33 -1.63
N VAL A 69 7.94 -7.50 -2.35
CA VAL A 69 7.97 -7.40 -3.81
C VAL A 69 8.62 -8.68 -4.32
N GLY A 70 7.95 -9.40 -5.21
CA GLY A 70 8.44 -10.66 -5.76
C GLY A 70 8.76 -10.55 -7.25
N ALA A 71 9.77 -11.26 -7.70
CA ALA A 71 9.99 -11.44 -9.13
C ALA A 71 8.88 -12.35 -9.69
N PRO A 72 8.37 -12.09 -10.91
CA PRO A 72 7.27 -12.87 -11.48
C PRO A 72 7.55 -14.37 -11.59
N ASP A 73 8.81 -14.76 -11.73
CA ASP A 73 9.23 -16.16 -11.81
C ASP A 73 9.46 -16.81 -10.44
N GLY A 74 9.30 -16.05 -9.34
CA GLY A 74 9.50 -16.54 -7.99
C GLY A 74 10.96 -16.66 -7.55
N SER A 75 11.91 -16.24 -8.38
CA SER A 75 13.34 -16.39 -8.10
C SER A 75 13.83 -15.52 -6.96
N LEU A 76 13.17 -14.40 -6.69
CA LEU A 76 13.57 -13.44 -5.67
C LEU A 76 12.34 -12.82 -5.03
N ILE A 77 12.35 -12.74 -3.71
CA ILE A 77 11.34 -12.01 -2.93
C ILE A 77 12.05 -11.06 -1.97
N ILE A 78 11.69 -9.79 -2.04
CA ILE A 78 12.22 -8.75 -1.16
C ILE A 78 11.14 -8.40 -0.16
N ARG A 79 11.47 -8.46 1.13
CA ARG A 79 10.52 -8.24 2.22
C ARG A 79 10.99 -7.12 3.13
N GLY A 80 10.05 -6.48 3.80
CA GLY A 80 10.35 -5.49 4.82
C GLY A 80 9.16 -5.24 5.72
N GLU A 81 9.40 -4.57 6.83
CA GLU A 81 8.37 -4.20 7.77
C GLU A 81 8.69 -2.90 8.49
N ARG A 82 7.62 -2.26 8.99
CA ARG A 82 7.71 -1.06 9.83
C ARG A 82 6.65 -1.15 10.94
N ARG A 83 7.02 -0.63 12.10
CA ARG A 83 6.07 -0.42 13.21
C ARG A 83 6.14 1.03 13.63
N GLY A 84 5.00 1.60 13.98
CA GLY A 84 4.95 2.99 14.42
C GLY A 84 3.56 3.46 14.78
N ALA A 85 3.47 4.73 15.16
CA ALA A 85 2.23 5.35 15.56
C ALA A 85 1.26 5.51 14.39
N PRO A 86 -0.07 5.43 14.63
CA PRO A 86 -1.07 5.56 13.57
C PRO A 86 -0.98 6.87 12.78
N GLN A 87 -0.60 7.96 13.43
CA GLN A 87 -0.46 9.25 12.75
C GLN A 87 0.68 9.27 11.73
N ASP A 88 1.60 8.32 11.80
CA ASP A 88 2.74 8.20 10.89
C ASP A 88 2.48 7.19 9.75
N ALA A 89 1.24 6.75 9.57
CA ALA A 89 0.87 5.69 8.63
C ALA A 89 1.38 5.96 7.21
N GLU A 90 1.15 7.15 6.68
CA GLU A 90 1.58 7.51 5.34
C GLU A 90 3.11 7.49 5.23
N GLN A 91 3.79 8.10 6.18
CA GLN A 91 5.25 8.16 6.17
C GLN A 91 5.88 6.77 6.32
N MET A 92 5.26 5.90 7.12
CA MET A 92 5.70 4.51 7.25
C MET A 92 5.64 3.78 5.91
N GLY A 93 4.56 3.97 5.16
CA GLY A 93 4.40 3.36 3.84
C GLY A 93 5.47 3.83 2.87
N ILE A 94 5.72 5.14 2.82
CA ILE A 94 6.74 5.72 1.95
C ILE A 94 8.14 5.22 2.33
N SER A 95 8.46 5.23 3.62
CA SER A 95 9.76 4.78 4.13
C SER A 95 10.02 3.31 3.82
N LEU A 96 9.03 2.45 4.03
CA LEU A 96 9.16 1.04 3.71
C LEU A 96 9.33 0.80 2.21
N ALA A 97 8.57 1.53 1.38
CA ALA A 97 8.71 1.42 -0.07
C ALA A 97 10.12 1.79 -0.52
N GLU A 98 10.69 2.85 0.02
CA GLU A 98 12.04 3.26 -0.33
C GLU A 98 13.09 2.24 0.09
N GLU A 99 12.93 1.62 1.26
CA GLU A 99 13.80 0.52 1.69
C GLU A 99 13.74 -0.65 0.70
N LEU A 100 12.53 -1.06 0.30
CA LEU A 100 12.38 -2.16 -0.66
C LEU A 100 13.00 -1.81 -2.01
N LEU A 101 12.81 -0.57 -2.50
CA LEU A 101 13.42 -0.11 -3.74
C LEU A 101 14.95 -0.19 -3.67
N ASN A 102 15.54 0.21 -2.55
CA ASN A 102 16.99 0.18 -2.36
C ASN A 102 17.54 -1.23 -2.19
N ASN A 103 16.71 -2.19 -1.79
CA ASN A 103 17.09 -3.59 -1.58
C ASN A 103 16.88 -4.47 -2.79
N GLY A 104 16.51 -3.91 -3.95
CA GLY A 104 16.38 -4.66 -5.20
C GLY A 104 15.00 -4.61 -5.84
N ALA A 105 14.00 -4.05 -5.19
CA ALA A 105 12.65 -3.98 -5.78
C ALA A 105 12.63 -3.12 -7.05
N ARG A 106 13.50 -2.12 -7.15
CA ARG A 106 13.60 -1.25 -8.32
C ARG A 106 13.87 -2.06 -9.59
N GLU A 107 14.78 -3.01 -9.51
CA GLU A 107 15.15 -3.88 -10.64
C GLU A 107 14.00 -4.81 -11.01
N ILE A 108 13.32 -5.38 -10.03
CA ILE A 108 12.17 -6.26 -10.26
C ILE A 108 11.06 -5.49 -10.96
N LEU A 109 10.73 -4.29 -10.47
CA LEU A 109 9.67 -3.45 -11.04
C LEU A 109 10.02 -2.98 -12.45
N ALA A 110 11.29 -2.64 -12.70
CA ALA A 110 11.74 -2.24 -14.02
C ALA A 110 11.58 -3.37 -15.04
N GLU A 111 11.87 -4.62 -14.67
CA GLU A 111 11.67 -5.78 -15.53
C GLU A 111 10.20 -6.00 -15.85
N VAL A 112 9.30 -5.85 -14.88
CA VAL A 112 7.86 -6.00 -15.08
C VAL A 112 7.35 -4.94 -16.05
N TYR A 113 7.71 -3.68 -15.85
CA TYR A 113 7.26 -2.60 -16.75
C TYR A 113 7.85 -2.72 -18.14
N ASN A 114 9.11 -3.12 -18.27
CA ASN A 114 9.74 -3.31 -19.56
C ASN A 114 9.20 -4.52 -20.29
N GLY A 115 8.83 -5.59 -19.57
CA GLY A 115 8.22 -6.78 -20.15
C GLY A 115 6.82 -6.54 -20.69
N ASP A 116 6.08 -5.57 -20.15
CA ASP A 116 4.75 -5.17 -20.59
C ASP A 116 4.77 -4.09 -21.68
N ALA A 117 5.95 -3.56 -22.00
CA ALA A 117 6.08 -2.58 -23.08
C ALA A 117 5.78 -3.23 -24.42
N PRO A 118 4.99 -2.59 -25.29
CA PRO A 118 4.75 -3.14 -26.63
C PRO A 118 6.08 -3.25 -27.38
N ALA A 119 6.21 -4.38 -28.02
CA ALA A 119 7.41 -4.70 -28.79
C ALA A 119 7.59 -3.75 -29.99
#